data_886b6a4a6d274266069558510eed40c5
#
_entry.id   886b6a4a6d274266069558510eed40c5
#
_cell.length_a   1.000
_cell.length_b   1.000
_cell.length_c   1.000
_cell.angle_alpha   90.00
_cell.angle_beta   90.00
_cell.angle_gamma   90.00
#
_symmetry.space_group_name_H-M   'P 1'
#
loop_
_entity.id
_entity.type
_entity.pdbx_description
1 polymer ?
#
loop_
_entity_poly.entity_id
_entity_poly.type
_entity_poly.pdbx_seq_one_letter_code
_entity_poly.pdbx_strand_id
1 'polypeptide(L)'
;SDVYKRQGGKTIDELSNKTVTNNPALSLAIQDVVMNNLLNMDTTLILSYDYKLRNFSAYAQQLEMESLGKSVDRDTGELLAYQTGSIVWGGYGPRSQHSFFQHLFQGTKDANTYFLVSKTDHLNYKQFKGQTKSLISGNEAEPDSHKKVNKRKFTSILLEDLSAETLGQLIAIWENKTIFMSMFWNINPFDQWGVELGKINTKKEIE
;
A
#
# COMPACT_ATOMS: atom_id res chain seq x y z
N SER A 1 15.79 20.23 -2.83
CA SER A 1 15.15 18.90 -2.73
C SER A 1 13.80 18.82 -3.43
N ASP A 2 12.96 19.85 -3.41
CA ASP A 2 11.65 19.84 -4.09
C ASP A 2 11.73 19.73 -5.61
N VAL A 3 12.74 20.35 -6.21
CA VAL A 3 12.97 20.25 -7.67
C VAL A 3 13.19 18.80 -8.07
N TYR A 4 14.03 18.08 -7.34
CA TYR A 4 14.31 16.65 -7.64
C TYR A 4 13.11 15.75 -7.37
N LYS A 5 12.30 16.02 -6.34
CA LYS A 5 11.04 15.29 -6.12
C LYS A 5 10.05 15.50 -7.27
N ARG A 6 9.89 16.76 -7.71
CA ARG A 6 9.03 17.08 -8.86
C ARG A 6 9.52 16.42 -10.15
N GLN A 7 10.83 16.35 -10.35
CA GLN A 7 11.43 15.69 -11.52
C GLN A 7 11.15 14.19 -11.51
N GLY A 8 11.33 13.53 -10.34
CA GLY A 8 10.97 12.12 -10.18
C GLY A 8 9.48 11.86 -10.43
N GLY A 9 8.60 12.71 -9.88
CA GLY A 9 7.16 12.64 -10.14
C GLY A 9 6.81 12.78 -11.61
N LYS A 10 7.38 13.76 -12.30
CA LYS A 10 7.16 13.97 -13.74
C LYS A 10 7.54 12.74 -14.57
N THR A 11 8.64 12.07 -14.22
CA THR A 11 9.06 10.83 -14.90
C THR A 11 7.97 9.75 -14.79
N ILE A 12 7.35 9.58 -13.62
CA ILE A 12 6.27 8.60 -13.42
C ILE A 12 4.99 9.04 -14.16
N ASP A 13 4.66 10.32 -14.14
CA ASP A 13 3.48 10.83 -14.87
C ASP A 13 3.61 10.60 -16.39
N GLU A 14 4.81 10.76 -16.94
CA GLU A 14 5.09 10.43 -18.34
C GLU A 14 4.94 8.92 -18.62
N LEU A 15 5.32 8.06 -17.68
CA LEU A 15 5.10 6.61 -17.78
C LEU A 15 3.63 6.21 -17.65
N SER A 16 2.81 7.01 -16.99
CA SER A 16 1.37 6.74 -16.81
C SER A 16 0.58 6.71 -18.12
N ASN A 17 1.13 7.27 -19.20
CA ASN A 17 0.58 7.19 -20.55
C ASN A 17 1.08 5.97 -21.37
N LYS A 18 1.84 5.06 -20.75
CA LYS A 18 2.39 3.88 -21.41
C LYS A 18 1.51 2.64 -21.21
N THR A 19 1.84 1.57 -21.92
CA THR A 19 1.21 0.26 -21.73
C THR A 19 1.44 -0.28 -20.31
N VAL A 20 0.60 -1.21 -19.87
CA VAL A 20 0.67 -1.82 -18.52
C VAL A 20 2.08 -2.29 -18.15
N THR A 21 2.79 -2.93 -19.09
CA THR A 21 4.15 -3.44 -18.89
C THR A 21 5.19 -2.35 -18.60
N ASN A 22 4.93 -1.13 -19.01
CA ASN A 22 5.82 0.02 -18.85
C ASN A 22 5.23 1.10 -17.93
N ASN A 23 4.15 0.78 -17.21
CA ASN A 23 3.46 1.67 -16.30
C ASN A 23 3.38 1.02 -14.90
N PRO A 24 4.33 1.31 -14.00
CA PRO A 24 4.37 0.68 -12.69
C PRO A 24 3.13 0.98 -11.84
N ALA A 25 2.59 2.19 -11.92
CA ALA A 25 1.42 2.58 -11.16
C ALA A 25 0.16 1.81 -11.61
N LEU A 26 -0.04 1.67 -12.93
CA LEU A 26 -1.15 0.88 -13.48
C LEU A 26 -1.01 -0.61 -13.14
N SER A 27 0.20 -1.16 -13.22
CA SER A 27 0.46 -2.56 -12.87
C SER A 27 0.11 -2.84 -11.40
N LEU A 28 0.49 -1.95 -10.49
CA LEU A 28 0.17 -2.07 -9.07
C LEU A 28 -1.32 -1.86 -8.81
N ALA A 29 -1.98 -0.94 -9.52
CA ALA A 29 -3.42 -0.73 -9.41
C ALA A 29 -4.22 -1.98 -9.83
N ILE A 30 -3.87 -2.60 -10.94
CA ILE A 30 -4.48 -3.86 -11.39
C ILE A 30 -4.26 -4.95 -10.34
N GLN A 31 -3.04 -5.09 -9.83
CA GLN A 31 -2.73 -6.05 -8.76
C GLN A 31 -3.65 -5.83 -7.55
N ASP A 32 -3.76 -4.59 -7.05
CA ASP A 32 -4.54 -4.28 -5.85
C ASP A 32 -6.04 -4.54 -6.05
N VAL A 33 -6.59 -4.18 -7.21
CA VAL A 33 -7.99 -4.49 -7.56
C VAL A 33 -8.22 -6.01 -7.62
N VAL A 34 -7.30 -6.77 -8.21
CA VAL A 34 -7.38 -8.24 -8.25
C VAL A 34 -7.30 -8.83 -6.84
N MET A 35 -6.36 -8.36 -6.02
CA MET A 35 -6.21 -8.83 -4.62
C MET A 35 -7.48 -8.55 -3.82
N ASN A 36 -8.03 -7.34 -3.91
CA ASN A 36 -9.23 -6.93 -3.17
C ASN A 36 -10.50 -7.65 -3.66
N ASN A 37 -10.78 -7.62 -4.96
CA ASN A 37 -12.08 -8.01 -5.49
C ASN A 37 -12.16 -9.48 -5.92
N LEU A 38 -11.05 -10.11 -6.31
CA LEU A 38 -11.05 -11.49 -6.79
C LEU A 38 -10.45 -12.48 -5.79
N LEU A 39 -9.47 -12.03 -4.98
CA LEU A 39 -8.80 -12.87 -4.00
C LEU A 39 -9.24 -12.62 -2.56
N ASN A 40 -10.19 -11.71 -2.34
CA ASN A 40 -10.74 -11.34 -1.03
C ASN A 40 -9.66 -10.92 -0.01
N MET A 41 -8.61 -10.26 -0.48
CA MET A 41 -7.60 -9.63 0.37
C MET A 41 -7.98 -8.16 0.58
N ASP A 42 -8.87 -7.92 1.51
CA ASP A 42 -9.49 -6.62 1.80
C ASP A 42 -8.59 -5.66 2.62
N THR A 43 -7.38 -6.11 2.94
CA THR A 43 -6.39 -5.29 3.65
C THR A 43 -5.06 -5.22 2.90
N THR A 44 -4.45 -4.04 2.93
CA THR A 44 -3.14 -3.77 2.36
C THR A 44 -2.14 -3.43 3.45
N LEU A 45 -1.11 -4.27 3.60
CA LEU A 45 -0.02 -4.09 4.55
C LEU A 45 1.18 -3.45 3.84
N ILE A 46 1.65 -2.30 4.35
CA ILE A 46 2.83 -1.62 3.81
C ILE A 46 3.93 -1.57 4.87
N LEU A 47 5.06 -2.22 4.59
CA LEU A 47 6.22 -2.31 5.45
C LEU A 47 7.43 -1.60 4.82
N SER A 48 7.97 -0.59 5.47
CA SER A 48 9.17 0.10 5.03
C SER A 48 10.42 -0.43 5.72
N TYR A 49 11.48 -0.65 4.95
CA TYR A 49 12.81 -1.08 5.42
C TYR A 49 13.87 0.00 5.12
N ASP A 50 13.48 1.23 5.36
CA ASP A 50 14.36 2.39 5.51
C ASP A 50 13.71 3.33 6.52
N TYR A 51 14.47 3.81 7.49
CA TYR A 51 13.92 4.67 8.55
C TYR A 51 13.33 5.98 8.02
N LYS A 52 13.86 6.49 6.90
CA LYS A 52 13.34 7.70 6.25
C LYS A 52 11.92 7.50 5.69
N LEU A 53 11.55 6.25 5.35
CA LEU A 53 10.21 5.87 4.88
C LEU A 53 9.26 5.43 6.01
N ARG A 54 9.63 5.55 7.28
CA ARG A 54 8.84 5.05 8.42
C ARG A 54 7.39 5.53 8.48
N ASN A 55 7.11 6.68 7.89
CA ASN A 55 5.78 7.28 7.84
C ASN A 55 5.06 7.04 6.50
N PHE A 56 5.67 6.31 5.57
CA PHE A 56 5.07 6.09 4.25
C PHE A 56 3.75 5.32 4.32
N SER A 57 3.64 4.34 5.22
CA SER A 57 2.39 3.61 5.43
C SER A 57 1.23 4.51 5.89
N ALA A 58 1.51 5.49 6.76
CA ALA A 58 0.50 6.47 7.19
C ALA A 58 0.10 7.43 6.06
N TYR A 59 1.06 7.84 5.23
CA TYR A 59 0.78 8.62 4.02
C TYR A 59 -0.12 7.84 3.04
N ALA A 60 0.26 6.60 2.73
CA ALA A 60 -0.51 5.74 1.83
C ALA A 60 -1.91 5.42 2.40
N GLN A 61 -2.02 5.22 3.72
CA GLN A 61 -3.29 5.02 4.40
C GLN A 61 -4.22 6.21 4.16
N GLN A 62 -3.78 7.43 4.41
CA GLN A 62 -4.58 8.62 4.15
C GLN A 62 -4.94 8.74 2.68
N LEU A 63 -3.96 8.66 1.79
CA LEU A 63 -4.17 8.79 0.35
C LEU A 63 -5.19 7.79 -0.19
N GLU A 64 -5.02 6.50 0.10
CA GLU A 64 -5.87 5.45 -0.45
C GLU A 64 -7.24 5.39 0.25
N MET A 65 -7.29 5.38 1.58
CA MET A 65 -8.55 5.21 2.30
C MET A 65 -9.47 6.42 2.16
N GLU A 66 -8.91 7.63 2.11
CA GLU A 66 -9.69 8.85 1.89
C GLU A 66 -10.19 8.96 0.45
N SER A 67 -9.35 8.60 -0.53
CA SER A 67 -9.70 8.66 -1.95
C SER A 67 -10.59 7.51 -2.40
N LEU A 68 -10.35 6.30 -1.93
CA LEU A 68 -10.97 5.07 -2.45
C LEU A 68 -12.07 4.49 -1.55
N GLY A 69 -12.21 4.98 -0.33
CA GLY A 69 -13.28 4.59 0.60
C GLY A 69 -14.64 5.17 0.18
N LYS A 70 -15.13 4.75 -0.98
CA LYS A 70 -16.37 5.25 -1.60
C LYS A 70 -17.30 4.07 -1.89
N SER A 71 -18.58 4.30 -1.80
CA SER A 71 -19.62 3.28 -2.00
C SER A 71 -20.60 3.60 -3.13
N VAL A 72 -20.33 4.66 -3.90
CA VAL A 72 -21.24 5.18 -4.90
C VAL A 72 -20.56 5.28 -6.25
N ASP A 73 -21.23 4.81 -7.29
CA ASP A 73 -20.81 4.97 -8.68
C ASP A 73 -20.75 6.46 -9.06
N ARG A 74 -19.64 6.89 -9.64
CA ARG A 74 -19.38 8.29 -9.98
C ARG A 74 -20.36 8.86 -10.99
N ASP A 75 -20.79 8.05 -11.96
CA ASP A 75 -21.56 8.51 -13.09
C ASP A 75 -23.08 8.40 -12.87
N THR A 76 -23.52 7.35 -12.15
CA THR A 76 -24.94 7.08 -11.89
C THR A 76 -25.43 7.56 -10.54
N GLY A 77 -24.53 7.69 -9.55
CA GLY A 77 -24.89 7.96 -8.15
C GLY A 77 -25.53 6.79 -7.41
N GLU A 78 -25.52 5.59 -7.99
CA GLU A 78 -26.05 4.38 -7.38
C GLU A 78 -25.02 3.70 -6.45
N LEU A 79 -25.51 2.94 -5.48
CA LEU A 79 -24.65 2.15 -4.60
C LEU A 79 -23.95 1.03 -5.40
N LEU A 80 -22.65 0.87 -5.15
CA LEU A 80 -21.86 -0.16 -5.78
C LEU A 80 -22.18 -1.54 -5.19
N ALA A 81 -22.25 -2.56 -6.06
CA ALA A 81 -22.47 -3.95 -5.66
C ALA A 81 -21.17 -4.71 -5.34
N TYR A 82 -20.03 -4.04 -5.37
CA TYR A 82 -18.70 -4.61 -5.10
C TYR A 82 -17.91 -3.76 -4.11
N GLN A 83 -16.88 -4.33 -3.54
CA GLN A 83 -16.00 -3.65 -2.58
C GLN A 83 -15.05 -2.69 -3.28
N THR A 84 -14.80 -1.56 -2.64
CA THR A 84 -13.79 -0.56 -3.05
C THR A 84 -12.82 -0.34 -1.90
N GLY A 85 -11.63 0.14 -2.20
CA GLY A 85 -10.66 0.58 -1.19
C GLY A 85 -10.32 -0.45 -0.11
N SER A 86 -9.08 -0.87 -0.04
CA SER A 86 -8.59 -1.73 1.04
C SER A 86 -8.38 -0.94 2.33
N ILE A 87 -8.43 -1.62 3.48
CA ILE A 87 -7.93 -1.08 4.74
C ILE A 87 -6.40 -1.08 4.67
N VAL A 88 -5.80 0.10 4.61
CA VAL A 88 -4.35 0.26 4.55
C VAL A 88 -3.76 0.40 5.95
N TRP A 89 -2.76 -0.40 6.25
CA TRP A 89 -2.05 -0.41 7.53
C TRP A 89 -0.58 -0.77 7.35
N GLY A 90 0.21 -0.68 8.40
CA GLY A 90 1.61 -1.06 8.32
C GLY A 90 2.51 -0.17 9.16
N GLY A 91 3.76 -0.04 8.74
CA GLY A 91 4.74 0.77 9.44
C GLY A 91 6.19 0.46 9.10
N TYR A 92 7.08 0.90 9.96
CA TYR A 92 8.50 0.62 9.84
C TYR A 92 8.78 -0.83 10.24
N GLY A 93 9.21 -1.65 9.27
CA GLY A 93 9.37 -3.10 9.41
C GLY A 93 10.16 -3.56 10.63
N PRO A 94 11.37 -3.01 10.89
CA PRO A 94 12.13 -3.36 12.08
C PRO A 94 11.38 -3.16 13.40
N ARG A 95 10.60 -2.09 13.52
CA ARG A 95 9.79 -1.82 14.72
C ARG A 95 8.54 -2.71 14.78
N SER A 96 7.97 -3.02 13.64
CA SER A 96 6.73 -3.79 13.53
C SER A 96 6.86 -5.26 13.91
N GLN A 97 8.10 -5.79 14.03
CA GLN A 97 8.35 -7.16 14.44
C GLN A 97 7.75 -7.50 15.81
N HIS A 98 7.76 -6.55 16.75
CA HIS A 98 7.18 -6.70 18.07
C HIS A 98 5.70 -6.31 18.14
N SER A 99 5.07 -6.06 16.99
CA SER A 99 3.67 -5.66 16.91
C SER A 99 2.82 -6.73 16.22
N PHE A 100 2.96 -6.92 14.92
CA PHE A 100 2.08 -7.77 14.14
C PHE A 100 2.77 -8.84 13.28
N PHE A 101 4.08 -9.01 13.38
CA PHE A 101 4.79 -10.03 12.61
C PHE A 101 4.38 -11.46 13.00
N GLN A 102 3.99 -11.69 14.25
CA GLN A 102 3.40 -12.97 14.65
C GLN A 102 2.19 -13.30 13.78
N HIS A 103 1.30 -12.33 13.54
CA HIS A 103 0.16 -12.50 12.66
C HIS A 103 0.59 -12.72 11.20
N LEU A 104 1.54 -11.95 10.70
CA LEU A 104 2.04 -12.08 9.33
C LEU A 104 2.64 -13.47 9.07
N PHE A 105 3.36 -14.04 10.04
CA PHE A 105 4.00 -15.35 9.89
C PHE A 105 3.07 -16.53 10.16
N GLN A 106 2.15 -16.43 11.11
CA GLN A 106 1.33 -17.57 11.56
C GLN A 106 -0.17 -17.32 11.57
N GLY A 107 -0.61 -16.07 11.33
CA GLY A 107 -2.03 -15.75 11.32
C GLY A 107 -2.79 -16.45 10.19
N THR A 108 -4.09 -16.62 10.37
CA THR A 108 -4.96 -17.29 9.41
C THR A 108 -5.48 -16.38 8.30
N LYS A 109 -5.44 -15.06 8.52
CA LYS A 109 -5.80 -14.06 7.49
C LYS A 109 -4.56 -13.64 6.71
N ASP A 110 -4.74 -13.37 5.44
CA ASP A 110 -3.72 -12.84 4.55
C ASP A 110 -3.97 -11.35 4.27
N ALA A 111 -2.96 -10.67 3.76
CA ALA A 111 -3.03 -9.28 3.37
C ALA A 111 -2.23 -9.08 2.07
N ASN A 112 -2.68 -8.20 1.22
CA ASN A 112 -1.87 -7.70 0.10
C ASN A 112 -0.66 -6.92 0.66
N THR A 113 0.51 -7.55 0.67
CA THR A 113 1.66 -7.07 1.41
C THR A 113 2.69 -6.42 0.49
N TYR A 114 3.08 -5.19 0.83
CA TYR A 114 4.14 -4.42 0.18
C TYR A 114 5.34 -4.24 1.10
N PHE A 115 6.53 -4.51 0.56
CA PHE A 115 7.81 -4.15 1.17
C PHE A 115 8.45 -3.01 0.38
N LEU A 116 8.69 -1.88 1.03
CA LEU A 116 9.43 -0.74 0.48
C LEU A 116 10.83 -0.74 1.06
N VAL A 117 11.83 -0.94 0.22
CA VAL A 117 13.18 -1.27 0.69
C VAL A 117 14.22 -0.44 -0.04
N SER A 118 15.03 0.29 0.71
CA SER A 118 16.20 0.97 0.17
C SER A 118 17.45 0.08 0.31
N LYS A 119 18.23 -0.04 -0.76
CA LYS A 119 19.49 -0.80 -0.75
C LYS A 119 20.59 -0.07 0.02
N THR A 120 20.47 1.24 0.21
CA THR A 120 21.46 2.05 0.94
C THR A 120 21.40 1.87 2.45
N ASP A 121 20.26 1.45 3.00
CA ASP A 121 20.16 1.03 4.40
C ASP A 121 20.53 -0.44 4.54
N HIS A 122 21.84 -0.72 4.59
CA HIS A 122 22.37 -2.08 4.54
C HIS A 122 21.86 -3.01 5.63
N LEU A 123 21.61 -2.51 6.85
CA LEU A 123 21.12 -3.33 7.95
C LEU A 123 19.67 -3.73 7.70
N ASN A 124 18.82 -2.76 7.40
CA ASN A 124 17.41 -3.00 7.12
C ASN A 124 17.21 -3.83 5.85
N TYR A 125 18.07 -3.64 4.85
CA TYR A 125 18.05 -4.47 3.65
C TYR A 125 18.36 -5.94 3.93
N LYS A 126 19.36 -6.22 4.80
CA LYS A 126 19.66 -7.60 5.25
C LYS A 126 18.52 -8.21 6.05
N GLN A 127 17.89 -7.42 6.92
CA GLN A 127 16.75 -7.85 7.72
C GLN A 127 15.54 -8.18 6.83
N PHE A 128 15.22 -7.30 5.87
CA PHE A 128 14.20 -7.57 4.84
C PHE A 128 14.46 -8.90 4.13
N LYS A 129 15.68 -9.14 3.66
CA LYS A 129 16.03 -10.40 2.96
C LYS A 129 15.82 -11.63 3.83
N GLY A 130 16.18 -11.56 5.10
CA GLY A 130 15.98 -12.67 6.04
C GLY A 130 14.50 -12.98 6.26
N GLN A 131 13.70 -11.95 6.49
CA GLN A 131 12.27 -12.09 6.76
C GLN A 131 11.49 -12.55 5.53
N THR A 132 11.76 -11.97 4.37
CA THR A 132 11.09 -12.37 3.13
C THR A 132 11.49 -13.78 2.69
N LYS A 133 12.73 -14.21 2.95
CA LYS A 133 13.11 -15.62 2.75
C LYS A 133 12.23 -16.56 3.56
N SER A 134 11.94 -16.24 4.82
CA SER A 134 11.04 -17.04 5.66
C SER A 134 9.60 -17.05 5.13
N LEU A 135 9.10 -15.92 4.65
CA LEU A 135 7.76 -15.82 4.05
C LEU A 135 7.64 -16.59 2.72
N ILE A 136 8.70 -16.64 1.92
CA ILE A 136 8.72 -17.41 0.66
C ILE A 136 8.79 -18.91 0.94
N SER A 137 9.70 -19.32 1.82
CA SER A 137 10.00 -20.73 2.04
C SER A 137 9.00 -21.40 2.99
N GLY A 138 8.49 -20.65 3.98
CA GLY A 138 7.83 -21.26 5.12
C GLY A 138 8.77 -22.24 5.85
N ASN A 139 8.22 -23.15 6.64
CA ASN A 139 8.92 -24.26 7.25
C ASN A 139 7.99 -25.49 7.37
N GLU A 140 7.41 -25.92 6.25
CA GLU A 140 6.42 -27.02 6.20
C GLU A 140 6.93 -28.30 6.84
N ALA A 141 8.25 -28.55 6.81
CA ALA A 141 8.90 -29.72 7.41
C ALA A 141 9.02 -29.64 8.95
N GLU A 142 8.68 -28.50 9.57
CA GLU A 142 8.68 -28.36 11.02
C GLU A 142 7.63 -29.31 11.64
N PRO A 143 8.02 -30.26 12.50
CA PRO A 143 7.10 -31.23 13.08
C PRO A 143 6.15 -30.62 14.11
N ASP A 144 6.58 -29.56 14.79
CA ASP A 144 5.76 -28.85 15.76
C ASP A 144 4.89 -27.80 15.05
N SER A 145 3.59 -28.05 14.99
CA SER A 145 2.64 -27.15 14.34
C SER A 145 2.61 -25.74 14.95
N HIS A 146 2.99 -25.57 16.24
CA HIS A 146 3.09 -24.27 16.87
C HIS A 146 4.25 -23.41 16.33
N LYS A 147 5.22 -24.03 15.68
CA LYS A 147 6.38 -23.36 15.08
C LYS A 147 6.29 -23.19 13.58
N LYS A 148 5.22 -23.66 12.95
CA LYS A 148 5.04 -23.55 11.51
C LYS A 148 4.85 -22.08 11.10
N VAL A 149 5.52 -21.70 10.02
CA VAL A 149 5.43 -20.38 9.40
C VAL A 149 4.73 -20.53 8.04
N ASN A 150 3.74 -19.68 7.81
CA ASN A 150 2.98 -19.67 6.56
C ASN A 150 3.83 -19.12 5.41
N LYS A 151 3.64 -19.69 4.22
CA LYS A 151 4.10 -19.04 2.99
C LYS A 151 3.15 -17.88 2.67
N ARG A 152 3.74 -16.73 2.32
CA ARG A 152 2.98 -15.52 1.96
C ARG A 152 3.48 -14.96 0.65
N LYS A 153 2.55 -14.48 -0.17
CA LYS A 153 2.86 -13.68 -1.35
C LYS A 153 3.02 -12.21 -0.93
N PHE A 154 3.91 -11.50 -1.59
CA PHE A 154 4.12 -10.08 -1.35
C PHE A 154 4.75 -9.42 -2.58
N THR A 155 4.64 -8.10 -2.63
CA THR A 155 5.29 -7.25 -3.61
C THR A 155 6.45 -6.51 -2.95
N SER A 156 7.63 -6.49 -3.58
CA SER A 156 8.77 -5.73 -3.10
C SER A 156 9.10 -4.61 -4.07
N ILE A 157 9.14 -3.39 -3.57
CA ILE A 157 9.63 -2.22 -4.30
C ILE A 157 11.02 -1.91 -3.78
N LEU A 158 12.02 -2.24 -4.60
CA LEU A 158 13.43 -2.07 -4.27
C LEU A 158 13.91 -0.74 -4.83
N LEU A 159 14.36 0.14 -3.95
CA LEU A 159 14.92 1.43 -4.27
C LEU A 159 16.45 1.32 -4.24
N GLU A 160 17.12 1.68 -5.33
CA GLU A 160 18.59 1.68 -5.38
C GLU A 160 19.18 2.65 -4.37
N ASP A 161 18.54 3.81 -4.24
CA ASP A 161 18.81 4.81 -3.21
C ASP A 161 17.51 5.42 -2.69
N LEU A 162 17.60 6.30 -1.72
CA LEU A 162 16.49 7.13 -1.25
C LEU A 162 16.85 8.62 -1.40
N SER A 163 17.07 9.02 -2.64
CA SER A 163 17.22 10.41 -3.04
C SER A 163 15.86 11.14 -3.04
N ALA A 164 15.87 12.45 -3.18
CA ALA A 164 14.65 13.23 -3.32
C ALA A 164 13.90 12.89 -4.62
N GLU A 165 14.62 12.53 -5.67
CA GLU A 165 14.05 12.10 -6.95
C GLU A 165 13.34 10.74 -6.81
N THR A 166 14.01 9.74 -6.25
CA THR A 166 13.43 8.41 -5.99
C THR A 166 12.22 8.47 -5.07
N LEU A 167 12.26 9.35 -4.05
CA LEU A 167 11.08 9.59 -3.20
C LEU A 167 9.94 10.22 -4.00
N GLY A 168 10.23 11.16 -4.90
CA GLY A 168 9.25 11.76 -5.79
C GLY A 168 8.61 10.73 -6.73
N GLN A 169 9.40 9.81 -7.28
CA GLN A 169 8.90 8.69 -8.07
C GLN A 169 7.97 7.78 -7.26
N LEU A 170 8.36 7.42 -6.04
CA LEU A 170 7.55 6.57 -5.17
C LEU A 170 6.21 7.20 -4.81
N ILE A 171 6.19 8.51 -4.48
CA ILE A 171 4.96 9.26 -4.21
C ILE A 171 4.07 9.28 -5.45
N ALA A 172 4.60 9.63 -6.61
CA ALA A 172 3.84 9.68 -7.85
C ALA A 172 3.30 8.31 -8.29
N ILE A 173 4.05 7.23 -8.06
CA ILE A 173 3.53 5.87 -8.28
C ILE A 173 2.28 5.63 -7.43
N TRP A 174 2.30 6.00 -6.14
CA TRP A 174 1.17 5.79 -5.24
C TRP A 174 -0.03 6.66 -5.61
N GLU A 175 0.18 7.93 -5.95
CA GLU A 175 -0.88 8.84 -6.39
C GLU A 175 -1.54 8.34 -7.70
N ASN A 176 -0.74 8.02 -8.71
CA ASN A 176 -1.26 7.49 -9.98
C ASN A 176 -1.94 6.12 -9.80
N LYS A 177 -1.37 5.23 -8.97
CA LYS A 177 -2.01 3.95 -8.60
C LYS A 177 -3.42 4.18 -8.04
N THR A 178 -3.55 5.11 -7.09
CA THR A 178 -4.84 5.46 -6.47
C THR A 178 -5.85 5.98 -7.49
N ILE A 179 -5.41 6.81 -8.43
CA ILE A 179 -6.26 7.29 -9.53
C ILE A 179 -6.69 6.13 -10.43
N PHE A 180 -5.78 5.25 -10.84
CA PHE A 180 -6.15 4.09 -11.66
C PHE A 180 -7.13 3.16 -10.95
N MET A 181 -6.94 2.90 -9.65
CA MET A 181 -7.89 2.10 -8.86
C MET A 181 -9.28 2.74 -8.82
N SER A 182 -9.36 4.07 -8.67
CA SER A 182 -10.64 4.79 -8.72
C SER A 182 -11.35 4.67 -10.06
N MET A 183 -10.59 4.63 -11.16
CA MET A 183 -11.14 4.40 -12.51
C MET A 183 -11.70 2.98 -12.66
N PHE A 184 -10.98 1.95 -12.15
CA PHE A 184 -11.47 0.57 -12.19
C PHE A 184 -12.77 0.38 -11.40
N TRP A 185 -12.93 1.10 -10.30
CA TRP A 185 -14.13 1.04 -9.46
C TRP A 185 -15.19 2.09 -9.82
N ASN A 186 -14.94 2.90 -10.82
CA ASN A 186 -15.80 4.01 -11.25
C ASN A 186 -16.26 4.92 -10.09
N ILE A 187 -15.32 5.32 -9.24
CA ILE A 187 -15.56 6.18 -8.08
C ILE A 187 -14.85 7.53 -8.22
N ASN A 188 -15.30 8.56 -7.49
CA ASN A 188 -14.62 9.86 -7.44
C ASN A 188 -13.59 9.88 -6.29
N PRO A 189 -12.28 9.93 -6.57
CA PRO A 189 -11.25 9.96 -5.54
C PRO A 189 -11.04 11.35 -4.92
N PHE A 190 -11.64 12.41 -5.47
CA PHE A 190 -11.33 13.81 -5.15
C PHE A 190 -12.30 14.47 -4.17
N ASP A 191 -13.34 13.78 -3.71
CA ASP A 191 -14.25 14.28 -2.68
C ASP A 191 -14.13 13.49 -1.37
N GLN A 192 -14.57 14.08 -0.26
CA GLN A 192 -14.54 13.48 1.09
C GLN A 192 -15.84 13.75 1.86
N TRP A 193 -17.00 13.58 1.20
CA TRP A 193 -18.30 13.84 1.81
C TRP A 193 -18.55 13.08 3.12
N GLY A 194 -17.97 11.89 3.26
CA GLY A 194 -18.13 11.05 4.45
C GLY A 194 -17.67 11.69 5.76
N VAL A 195 -16.74 12.64 5.73
CA VAL A 195 -16.24 13.32 6.95
C VAL A 195 -16.98 14.61 7.26
N GLU A 196 -17.84 15.14 6.38
CA GLU A 196 -18.50 16.43 6.56
C GLU A 196 -19.52 16.40 7.70
N LEU A 197 -20.33 15.35 7.80
CA LEU A 197 -21.32 15.22 8.88
C LEU A 197 -20.64 15.20 10.26
N GLY A 198 -19.51 14.52 10.39
CA GLY A 198 -18.73 14.50 11.63
C GLY A 198 -18.25 15.90 12.04
N LYS A 199 -17.74 16.68 11.08
CA LYS A 199 -17.32 18.08 11.32
C LYS A 199 -18.50 18.95 11.77
N ILE A 200 -19.65 18.84 11.10
CA ILE A 200 -20.87 19.60 11.46
C ILE A 200 -21.32 19.26 12.89
N ASN A 201 -21.38 17.97 13.23
CA ASN A 201 -21.82 17.54 14.56
C ASN A 201 -20.81 17.95 15.64
N THR A 202 -19.52 17.78 15.40
CA THR A 202 -18.47 18.25 16.33
C THR A 202 -18.60 19.74 16.62
N LYS A 203 -18.85 20.55 15.59
CA LYS A 203 -19.03 21.99 15.79
C LYS A 203 -20.22 22.30 16.70
N LYS A 204 -21.35 21.58 16.57
CA LYS A 204 -22.53 21.74 17.43
C LYS A 204 -22.28 21.32 18.89
N GLU A 205 -21.41 20.36 19.13
CA GLU A 205 -21.06 19.92 20.51
C GLU A 205 -20.10 20.88 21.21
N ILE A 206 -19.34 21.67 20.45
CA ILE A 206 -18.36 22.64 20.99
C ILE A 206 -19.01 24.00 21.26
N GLU A 207 -20.06 24.39 20.52
CA GLU A 207 -20.85 25.60 20.70
C GLU A 207 -21.83 25.45 21.85
#